data_b1e7c240b6b63606e105c9c32c30d994
#
_entry.id   b1e7c240b6b63606e105c9c32c30d994
#
_cell.length_a   1.000
_cell.length_b   1.000
_cell.length_c   1.000
_cell.angle_alpha   90.00
_cell.angle_beta   90.00
_cell.angle_gamma   90.00
#
_symmetry.space_group_name_H-M   'P 1'
#
loop_
_entity.id
_entity.type
_entity.pdbx_description
1 polymer ?
#
loop_
_entity_poly.entity_id
_entity_poly.type
_entity_poly.pdbx_seq_one_letter_code
_entity_poly.pdbx_strand_id
1 'polypeptide(L)'
;MWASTKTAEPPAKLPVITGNKTSDQEISAFGLTNFRGINHQFGMLRYDRSRHVYIIGQTGAGKSGLLELFALSDIFHNQGYAIIDPHGDFAINNMKFIPPSRIKDVVYFNPADVAYPVGFNPLEIANPDMKSNTSSEVIGVLKRMFGESWGPRLEYILRYTILALLDRPETTMLDITRMLTDKKFRKETLSYCQDTVVLQFWNVEFASW
;
A
#
# COMPACT_ATOMS: atom_id res chain seq x y z
N MET A 1 10.92 21.38 -31.94
CA MET A 1 11.83 22.46 -31.50
C MET A 1 11.06 23.32 -30.52
N TRP A 2 11.33 23.21 -29.23
CA TRP A 2 10.69 24.06 -28.22
C TRP A 2 11.34 25.42 -28.27
N ALA A 3 10.60 26.44 -28.62
CA ALA A 3 11.06 27.80 -28.48
C ALA A 3 11.15 28.13 -26.99
N SER A 4 12.36 28.19 -26.44
CA SER A 4 12.55 28.72 -25.10
C SER A 4 12.24 30.23 -25.17
N THR A 5 11.10 30.63 -24.59
CA THR A 5 10.83 32.05 -24.40
C THR A 5 11.84 32.56 -23.36
N LYS A 6 12.88 33.24 -23.79
CA LYS A 6 13.91 33.85 -22.94
C LYS A 6 13.37 34.88 -21.91
N THR A 7 12.08 35.08 -21.88
CA THR A 7 11.38 36.08 -21.05
C THR A 7 10.45 35.48 -20.00
N ALA A 8 10.31 34.15 -19.94
CA ALA A 8 9.47 33.55 -18.92
C ALA A 8 10.11 33.67 -17.53
N GLU A 9 9.46 34.35 -16.62
CA GLU A 9 9.86 34.35 -15.22
C GLU A 9 9.50 33.01 -14.59
N PRO A 10 10.36 32.44 -13.73
CA PRO A 10 9.97 31.25 -12.97
C PRO A 10 8.75 31.58 -12.09
N PRO A 11 7.82 30.64 -11.90
CA PRO A 11 6.66 30.88 -11.04
C PRO A 11 7.10 31.39 -9.66
N ALA A 12 6.57 32.51 -9.22
CA ALA A 12 6.98 33.19 -7.99
C ALA A 12 6.78 32.36 -6.69
N LYS A 13 6.14 31.20 -6.80
CA LYS A 13 5.81 30.31 -5.68
C LYS A 13 6.42 28.89 -5.82
N LEU A 14 7.41 28.71 -6.69
CA LEU A 14 8.04 27.41 -6.84
C LEU A 14 8.89 27.11 -5.60
N PRO A 15 8.69 25.98 -4.88
CA PRO A 15 9.55 25.60 -3.79
C PRO A 15 10.97 25.36 -4.26
N VAL A 16 11.93 26.17 -3.81
CA VAL A 16 13.36 26.11 -4.18
C VAL A 16 14.19 25.73 -2.98
N ILE A 17 15.26 24.96 -3.24
CA ILE A 17 16.27 24.64 -2.22
C ILE A 17 17.12 25.89 -1.99
N THR A 18 17.18 26.33 -0.74
CA THR A 18 17.83 27.58 -0.35
C THR A 18 19.12 27.37 0.46
N GLY A 19 19.41 26.12 0.89
CA GLY A 19 20.48 25.80 1.83
C GLY A 19 20.06 25.86 3.29
N ASN A 20 18.81 26.25 3.58
CA ASN A 20 18.26 26.19 4.92
C ASN A 20 17.73 24.77 5.21
N LYS A 21 18.42 24.01 6.08
CA LYS A 21 18.11 22.62 6.36
C LYS A 21 16.67 22.38 6.77
N THR A 22 16.06 23.28 7.51
CA THR A 22 14.69 23.11 8.03
C THR A 22 13.64 23.26 6.91
N SER A 23 13.75 24.29 6.07
CA SER A 23 12.82 24.50 4.97
C SER A 23 13.04 23.50 3.83
N ASP A 24 14.30 23.15 3.56
CA ASP A 24 14.66 22.27 2.46
C ASP A 24 14.24 20.81 2.70
N GLN A 25 14.15 20.38 3.98
CA GLN A 25 13.60 19.07 4.34
C GLN A 25 12.14 18.87 3.93
N GLU A 26 11.39 19.93 3.81
CA GLU A 26 9.98 19.89 3.38
C GLU A 26 9.83 19.80 1.85
N ILE A 27 10.92 19.89 1.10
CA ILE A 27 10.91 19.91 -0.36
C ILE A 27 11.42 18.57 -0.92
N SER A 28 10.61 17.92 -1.73
CA SER A 28 11.05 16.82 -2.60
C SER A 28 11.60 17.42 -3.89
N ALA A 29 12.91 17.60 -3.95
CA ALA A 29 13.56 18.20 -5.11
C ALA A 29 13.62 17.22 -6.28
N PHE A 30 13.31 17.68 -7.48
CA PHE A 30 13.35 16.87 -8.71
C PHE A 30 13.73 17.62 -9.98
N GLY A 31 14.10 18.89 -9.88
CA GLY A 31 14.45 19.65 -11.06
C GLY A 31 15.41 20.80 -10.79
N LEU A 32 15.96 21.33 -11.87
CA LEU A 32 16.77 22.54 -11.89
C LEU A 32 16.13 23.56 -12.81
N THR A 33 16.03 24.81 -12.35
CA THR A 33 15.64 25.90 -13.22
C THR A 33 16.78 26.21 -14.20
N ASN A 34 16.44 26.71 -15.39
CA ASN A 34 17.43 27.18 -16.39
C ASN A 34 17.15 28.62 -16.83
N PHE A 35 16.63 29.42 -15.92
CA PHE A 35 16.22 30.79 -16.22
C PHE A 35 17.40 31.76 -16.11
N ARG A 36 17.72 32.45 -17.17
CA ARG A 36 18.82 33.48 -17.28
C ARG A 36 20.19 32.98 -16.80
N GLY A 37 20.51 31.68 -16.98
CA GLY A 37 21.74 31.07 -16.51
C GLY A 37 21.88 30.85 -15.03
N ILE A 38 20.80 31.08 -14.27
CA ILE A 38 20.73 30.78 -12.83
C ILE A 38 20.02 29.46 -12.66
N ASN A 39 20.71 28.48 -12.07
CA ASN A 39 20.17 27.16 -11.80
C ASN A 39 19.80 27.06 -10.32
N HIS A 40 18.52 27.05 -10.01
CA HIS A 40 18.02 26.72 -8.68
C HIS A 40 17.43 25.33 -8.70
N GLN A 41 17.80 24.53 -7.71
CA GLN A 41 17.14 23.26 -7.46
C GLN A 41 15.74 23.51 -6.91
N PHE A 42 14.73 22.91 -7.52
CA PHE A 42 13.34 23.07 -7.11
C PHE A 42 12.62 21.73 -7.02
N GLY A 43 11.48 21.74 -6.36
CA GLY A 43 10.69 20.54 -6.16
C GLY A 43 9.23 20.82 -5.80
N MET A 44 8.65 19.88 -5.12
CA MET A 44 7.30 19.93 -4.57
C MET A 44 7.38 19.83 -3.04
N LEU A 45 6.51 20.53 -2.34
CA LEU A 45 6.37 20.34 -0.89
C LEU A 45 5.90 18.90 -0.59
N ARG A 46 6.49 18.28 0.44
CA ARG A 46 6.09 16.92 0.85
C ARG A 46 4.61 16.85 1.18
N TYR A 47 4.10 17.87 1.86
CA TYR A 47 2.70 17.96 2.20
C TYR A 47 1.79 17.91 0.96
N ASP A 48 2.19 18.55 -0.15
CA ASP A 48 1.40 18.54 -1.38
C ASP A 48 1.38 17.16 -2.07
N ARG A 49 2.40 16.33 -1.84
CA ARG A 49 2.43 14.94 -2.35
C ARG A 49 1.32 14.07 -1.73
N SER A 50 0.86 14.38 -0.51
CA SER A 50 -0.24 13.66 0.13
C SER A 50 -1.58 13.82 -0.60
N ARG A 51 -1.69 14.81 -1.49
CA ARG A 51 -2.88 15.05 -2.34
C ARG A 51 -2.83 14.31 -3.67
N HIS A 52 -1.93 13.34 -3.80
CA HIS A 52 -1.66 12.56 -4.99
C HIS A 52 -0.90 13.33 -6.09
N VAL A 53 -0.07 12.60 -6.82
CA VAL A 53 0.65 13.10 -8.00
C VAL A 53 0.38 12.14 -9.15
N TYR A 54 -0.09 12.67 -10.26
CA TYR A 54 -0.32 11.90 -11.47
C TYR A 54 0.66 12.32 -12.55
N ILE A 55 1.50 11.37 -13.01
CA ILE A 55 2.58 11.62 -13.97
C ILE A 55 2.21 11.00 -15.31
N ILE A 56 2.07 11.84 -16.34
CA ILE A 56 1.71 11.43 -17.69
C ILE A 56 2.88 11.70 -18.63
N GLY A 57 3.13 10.76 -19.52
CA GLY A 57 4.14 10.89 -20.56
C GLY A 57 4.25 9.60 -21.40
N GLN A 58 4.74 9.72 -22.60
CA GLN A 58 5.01 8.54 -23.44
C GLN A 58 6.17 7.71 -22.86
N THR A 59 6.35 6.50 -23.39
CA THR A 59 7.48 5.64 -23.01
C THR A 59 8.80 6.35 -23.28
N GLY A 60 9.75 6.29 -22.34
CA GLY A 60 11.05 6.97 -22.45
C GLY A 60 11.05 8.45 -22.03
N ALA A 61 9.91 9.04 -21.65
CA ALA A 61 9.81 10.44 -21.22
C ALA A 61 10.38 10.73 -19.81
N GLY A 62 10.90 9.73 -19.10
CA GLY A 62 11.50 9.91 -17.78
C GLY A 62 10.53 9.82 -16.59
N LYS A 63 9.33 9.26 -16.78
CA LYS A 63 8.34 9.08 -15.69
C LYS A 63 8.92 8.32 -14.49
N SER A 64 9.55 7.17 -14.73
CA SER A 64 10.18 6.37 -13.69
C SER A 64 11.34 7.09 -13.02
N GLY A 65 12.14 7.86 -13.78
CA GLY A 65 13.20 8.69 -13.22
C GLY A 65 12.68 9.77 -12.27
N LEU A 66 11.52 10.38 -12.57
CA LEU A 66 10.88 11.32 -11.65
C LEU A 66 10.41 10.65 -10.36
N LEU A 67 9.83 9.45 -10.45
CA LEU A 67 9.46 8.66 -9.27
C LEU A 67 10.68 8.26 -8.44
N GLU A 68 11.80 7.93 -9.11
CA GLU A 68 13.07 7.62 -8.45
C GLU A 68 13.60 8.83 -7.67
N LEU A 69 13.50 10.04 -8.22
CA LEU A 69 13.89 11.27 -7.50
C LEU A 69 13.03 11.51 -6.26
N PHE A 70 11.73 11.22 -6.31
CA PHE A 70 10.88 11.27 -5.11
C PHE A 70 11.30 10.25 -4.06
N ALA A 71 11.55 9.00 -4.46
CA ALA A 71 12.01 7.96 -3.55
C ALA A 71 13.38 8.30 -2.93
N LEU A 72 14.33 8.79 -3.75
CA LEU A 72 15.62 9.27 -3.27
C LEU A 72 15.47 10.41 -2.25
N SER A 73 14.61 11.37 -2.54
CA SER A 73 14.31 12.45 -1.60
C SER A 73 13.79 11.92 -0.25
N ASP A 74 12.95 10.90 -0.26
CA ASP A 74 12.45 10.27 0.96
C ASP A 74 13.54 9.50 1.71
N ILE A 75 14.42 8.80 1.00
CA ILE A 75 15.58 8.13 1.59
C ILE A 75 16.50 9.15 2.29
N PHE A 76 16.88 10.23 1.60
CA PHE A 76 17.78 11.25 2.14
C PHE A 76 17.21 11.99 3.35
N HIS A 77 15.90 12.18 3.42
CA HIS A 77 15.24 12.86 4.51
C HIS A 77 14.69 11.89 5.57
N ASN A 78 15.10 10.63 5.53
CA ASN A 78 14.69 9.59 6.49
C ASN A 78 13.16 9.40 6.60
N GLN A 79 12.46 9.55 5.48
CA GLN A 79 11.02 9.32 5.37
C GLN A 79 10.72 7.86 4.99
N GLY A 80 9.53 7.39 5.39
CA GLY A 80 9.01 6.12 4.92
C GLY A 80 8.30 6.28 3.57
N TYR A 81 8.40 5.27 2.72
CA TYR A 81 7.66 5.20 1.46
C TYR A 81 7.41 3.76 1.06
N ALA A 82 6.48 3.54 0.14
CA ALA A 82 6.22 2.23 -0.45
C ALA A 82 6.25 2.34 -1.98
N ILE A 83 6.74 1.28 -2.62
CA ILE A 83 6.75 1.13 -4.07
C ILE A 83 5.89 -0.07 -4.42
N ILE A 84 4.94 0.13 -5.35
CA ILE A 84 4.19 -0.96 -5.99
C ILE A 84 4.59 -0.94 -7.46
N ASP A 85 5.41 -1.92 -7.85
CA ASP A 85 5.99 -1.99 -9.20
C ASP A 85 5.59 -3.29 -9.90
N PRO A 86 4.69 -3.22 -10.90
CA PRO A 86 4.27 -4.41 -11.64
C PRO A 86 5.40 -5.07 -12.45
N HIS A 87 6.46 -4.34 -12.75
CA HIS A 87 7.60 -4.83 -13.54
C HIS A 87 8.77 -5.31 -12.69
N GLY A 88 8.93 -4.77 -11.48
CA GLY A 88 9.96 -5.14 -10.52
C GLY A 88 11.29 -4.37 -10.65
N ASP A 89 11.65 -3.87 -11.83
CA ASP A 89 12.93 -3.22 -12.08
C ASP A 89 13.13 -1.93 -11.26
N PHE A 90 12.08 -1.15 -11.13
CA PHE A 90 12.09 0.10 -10.38
C PHE A 90 12.32 -0.15 -8.89
N ALA A 91 11.61 -1.14 -8.31
CA ALA A 91 11.77 -1.53 -6.91
C ALA A 91 13.20 -2.02 -6.62
N ILE A 92 13.75 -2.90 -7.46
CA ILE A 92 15.11 -3.43 -7.33
C ILE A 92 16.16 -2.31 -7.43
N ASN A 93 16.00 -1.39 -8.39
CA ASN A 93 16.93 -0.29 -8.56
C ASN A 93 16.92 0.67 -7.37
N ASN A 94 15.76 0.93 -6.79
CA ASN A 94 15.65 1.78 -5.60
C ASN A 94 16.37 1.20 -4.38
N MET A 95 16.41 -0.12 -4.21
CA MET A 95 17.12 -0.74 -3.09
C MET A 95 18.61 -0.40 -3.05
N LYS A 96 19.23 -0.10 -4.18
CA LYS A 96 20.65 0.28 -4.28
C LYS A 96 20.98 1.59 -3.55
N PHE A 97 20.00 2.44 -3.34
CA PHE A 97 20.15 3.75 -2.70
C PHE A 97 19.89 3.73 -1.19
N ILE A 98 19.43 2.61 -0.66
CA ILE A 98 19.11 2.49 0.76
C ILE A 98 20.41 2.39 1.57
N PRO A 99 20.64 3.32 2.52
CA PRO A 99 21.84 3.29 3.33
C PRO A 99 21.85 2.08 4.26
N PRO A 100 23.04 1.54 4.61
CA PRO A 100 23.17 0.36 5.48
C PRO A 100 22.41 0.46 6.80
N SER A 101 22.30 1.66 7.37
CA SER A 101 21.58 1.90 8.62
C SER A 101 20.07 1.64 8.53
N ARG A 102 19.50 1.66 7.31
CA ARG A 102 18.07 1.48 7.05
C ARG A 102 17.72 0.14 6.41
N ILE A 103 18.69 -0.73 6.16
CA ILE A 103 18.42 -2.04 5.54
C ILE A 103 17.39 -2.84 6.36
N LYS A 104 17.47 -2.76 7.69
CA LYS A 104 16.52 -3.43 8.59
C LYS A 104 15.08 -2.94 8.48
N ASP A 105 14.86 -1.76 7.91
CA ASP A 105 13.54 -1.14 7.77
C ASP A 105 12.90 -1.49 6.40
N VAL A 106 13.64 -2.24 5.55
CA VAL A 106 13.18 -2.60 4.19
C VAL A 106 12.39 -3.88 4.22
N VAL A 107 11.19 -3.82 3.66
CA VAL A 107 10.39 -5.00 3.35
C VAL A 107 10.33 -5.15 1.83
N TYR A 108 11.01 -6.16 1.30
CA TYR A 108 10.94 -6.50 -0.12
C TYR A 108 9.99 -7.67 -0.31
N PHE A 109 8.82 -7.39 -0.86
CA PHE A 109 7.80 -8.39 -1.14
C PHE A 109 7.77 -8.71 -2.63
N ASN A 110 8.27 -9.89 -2.99
CA ASN A 110 8.24 -10.40 -4.37
C ASN A 110 7.40 -11.69 -4.44
N PRO A 111 6.16 -11.63 -4.90
CA PRO A 111 5.29 -12.81 -5.00
C PRO A 111 5.81 -13.89 -5.97
N ALA A 112 6.70 -13.52 -6.90
CA ALA A 112 7.29 -14.45 -7.87
C ALA A 112 8.54 -15.18 -7.34
N ASP A 113 9.05 -14.80 -6.16
CA ASP A 113 10.21 -15.45 -5.56
C ASP A 113 9.81 -16.76 -4.87
N VAL A 114 10.05 -17.87 -5.57
CA VAL A 114 9.73 -19.21 -5.09
C VAL A 114 10.77 -19.71 -4.09
N ALA A 115 12.00 -19.19 -4.15
CA ALA A 115 13.08 -19.62 -3.27
C ALA A 115 12.95 -19.01 -1.86
N TYR A 116 12.43 -17.80 -1.77
CA TYR A 116 12.21 -17.08 -0.50
C TYR A 116 10.79 -16.49 -0.46
N PRO A 117 9.76 -17.35 -0.36
CA PRO A 117 8.38 -16.88 -0.36
C PRO A 117 8.10 -16.07 0.92
N VAL A 118 7.57 -14.87 0.73
CA VAL A 118 7.11 -14.02 1.84
C VAL A 118 5.65 -14.34 2.12
N GLY A 119 5.35 -14.79 3.33
CA GLY A 119 3.97 -15.01 3.79
C GLY A 119 3.25 -13.67 4.01
N PHE A 120 2.03 -13.59 3.54
CA PHE A 120 1.13 -12.48 3.83
C PHE A 120 -0.20 -13.04 4.32
N ASN A 121 -0.58 -12.69 5.56
CA ASN A 121 -1.86 -13.09 6.13
C ASN A 121 -2.80 -11.88 6.21
N PRO A 122 -3.80 -11.77 5.33
CA PRO A 122 -4.73 -10.64 5.36
C PRO A 122 -5.68 -10.65 6.57
N LEU A 123 -5.70 -11.70 7.37
CA LEU A 123 -6.49 -11.80 8.61
C LEU A 123 -5.67 -11.41 9.85
N GLU A 124 -4.41 -11.06 9.71
CA GLU A 124 -3.60 -10.54 10.81
C GLU A 124 -3.88 -9.04 10.98
N ILE A 125 -4.54 -8.67 12.05
CA ILE A 125 -4.87 -7.27 12.38
C ILE A 125 -4.10 -6.83 13.63
N ALA A 126 -3.46 -5.67 13.54
CA ALA A 126 -2.76 -5.07 14.66
C ALA A 126 -3.70 -4.40 15.68
N ASN A 127 -4.88 -3.97 15.24
CA ASN A 127 -5.88 -3.29 16.05
C ASN A 127 -7.25 -3.95 15.86
N PRO A 128 -7.90 -4.43 16.94
CA PRO A 128 -9.24 -5.01 16.89
C PRO A 128 -10.31 -4.09 16.26
N ASP A 129 -10.16 -2.77 16.37
CA ASP A 129 -11.09 -1.80 15.76
C ASP A 129 -11.10 -1.89 14.22
N MET A 130 -10.06 -2.42 13.63
CA MET A 130 -9.94 -2.61 12.18
C MET A 130 -10.70 -3.84 11.65
N LYS A 131 -11.25 -4.69 12.52
CA LYS A 131 -11.89 -5.96 12.18
C LYS A 131 -12.95 -5.82 11.07
N SER A 132 -13.87 -4.88 11.21
CA SER A 132 -14.94 -4.66 10.23
C SER A 132 -14.41 -4.18 8.89
N ASN A 133 -13.43 -3.27 8.91
CA ASN A 133 -12.78 -2.75 7.71
C ASN A 133 -12.00 -3.86 6.99
N THR A 134 -11.16 -4.59 7.72
CA THR A 134 -10.39 -5.71 7.17
C THR A 134 -11.29 -6.76 6.54
N SER A 135 -12.39 -7.14 7.21
CA SER A 135 -13.38 -8.07 6.65
C SER A 135 -13.94 -7.55 5.32
N SER A 136 -14.31 -6.27 5.27
CA SER A 136 -14.87 -5.65 4.06
C SER A 136 -13.86 -5.56 2.92
N GLU A 137 -12.60 -5.25 3.22
CA GLU A 137 -11.51 -5.19 2.24
C GLU A 137 -11.19 -6.56 1.66
N VAL A 138 -11.05 -7.59 2.51
CA VAL A 138 -10.79 -8.97 2.06
C VAL A 138 -11.94 -9.47 1.17
N ILE A 139 -13.19 -9.24 1.56
CA ILE A 139 -14.36 -9.57 0.75
C ILE A 139 -14.34 -8.81 -0.58
N GLY A 140 -14.01 -7.53 -0.56
CA GLY A 140 -13.88 -6.71 -1.77
C GLY A 140 -12.83 -7.24 -2.75
N VAL A 141 -11.70 -7.74 -2.24
CA VAL A 141 -10.67 -8.41 -3.07
C VAL A 141 -11.21 -9.70 -3.66
N LEU A 142 -11.78 -10.59 -2.81
CA LEU A 142 -12.33 -11.87 -3.26
C LEU A 142 -13.43 -11.66 -4.31
N LYS A 143 -14.32 -10.69 -4.11
CA LYS A 143 -15.37 -10.35 -5.07
C LYS A 143 -14.80 -9.97 -6.45
N ARG A 144 -13.72 -9.17 -6.48
CA ARG A 144 -13.04 -8.83 -7.75
C ARG A 144 -12.38 -10.04 -8.40
N MET A 145 -11.82 -10.96 -7.60
CA MET A 145 -11.17 -12.16 -8.11
C MET A 145 -12.16 -13.17 -8.72
N PHE A 146 -13.30 -13.37 -8.05
CA PHE A 146 -14.28 -14.38 -8.48
C PHE A 146 -15.31 -13.86 -9.50
N GLY A 147 -15.41 -12.54 -9.69
CA GLY A 147 -16.23 -11.93 -10.73
C GLY A 147 -17.68 -12.43 -10.76
N GLU A 148 -18.09 -13.00 -11.91
CA GLU A 148 -19.46 -13.50 -12.12
C GLU A 148 -19.84 -14.69 -11.21
N SER A 149 -18.86 -15.42 -10.68
CA SER A 149 -19.11 -16.52 -9.74
C SER A 149 -19.47 -16.05 -8.34
N TRP A 150 -19.43 -14.73 -8.09
CA TRP A 150 -19.74 -14.14 -6.81
C TRP A 150 -21.25 -13.94 -6.63
N GLY A 151 -21.81 -14.59 -5.61
CA GLY A 151 -23.23 -14.46 -5.29
C GLY A 151 -23.47 -13.92 -3.87
N PRO A 152 -24.68 -13.37 -3.60
CA PRO A 152 -25.02 -12.81 -2.28
C PRO A 152 -24.87 -13.82 -1.14
N ARG A 153 -25.19 -15.08 -1.37
CA ARG A 153 -25.06 -16.16 -0.37
C ARG A 153 -23.59 -16.43 -0.04
N LEU A 154 -22.72 -16.46 -1.05
CA LEU A 154 -21.28 -16.63 -0.85
C LEU A 154 -20.70 -15.46 -0.05
N GLU A 155 -21.05 -14.23 -0.41
CA GLU A 155 -20.61 -13.03 0.31
C GLU A 155 -21.07 -13.06 1.77
N TYR A 156 -22.30 -13.45 2.02
CA TYR A 156 -22.87 -13.54 3.35
C TYR A 156 -22.11 -14.55 4.22
N ILE A 157 -21.89 -15.76 3.73
CA ILE A 157 -21.15 -16.80 4.44
C ILE A 157 -19.70 -16.37 4.72
N LEU A 158 -19.01 -15.85 3.70
CA LEU A 158 -17.61 -15.43 3.83
C LEU A 158 -17.45 -14.27 4.83
N ARG A 159 -18.39 -13.33 4.86
CA ARG A 159 -18.37 -12.21 5.80
C ARG A 159 -18.38 -12.70 7.24
N TYR A 160 -19.31 -13.56 7.60
CA TYR A 160 -19.38 -14.09 8.97
C TYR A 160 -18.25 -15.07 9.28
N THR A 161 -17.72 -15.76 8.27
CA THR A 161 -16.53 -16.60 8.43
C THR A 161 -15.31 -15.76 8.76
N ILE A 162 -15.04 -14.72 7.98
CA ILE A 162 -13.90 -13.83 8.19
C ILE A 162 -14.02 -13.09 9.51
N LEU A 163 -15.21 -12.58 9.86
CA LEU A 163 -15.42 -11.91 11.14
C LEU A 163 -15.14 -12.83 12.33
N ALA A 164 -15.56 -14.10 12.25
CA ALA A 164 -15.27 -15.08 13.30
C ALA A 164 -13.77 -15.42 13.38
N LEU A 165 -13.09 -15.56 12.25
CA LEU A 165 -11.66 -15.84 12.19
C LEU A 165 -10.83 -14.67 12.74
N LEU A 166 -11.24 -13.43 12.49
CA LEU A 166 -10.55 -12.23 13.00
C LEU A 166 -10.61 -12.10 14.54
N ASP A 167 -11.51 -12.82 15.21
CA ASP A 167 -11.54 -12.85 16.68
C ASP A 167 -10.57 -13.87 17.28
N ARG A 168 -10.17 -14.86 16.50
CA ARG A 168 -9.27 -15.92 16.96
C ARG A 168 -7.82 -15.57 16.54
N PRO A 169 -6.84 -15.63 17.45
CA PRO A 169 -5.44 -15.43 17.10
C PRO A 169 -4.93 -16.53 16.15
N GLU A 170 -3.91 -16.20 15.38
CA GLU A 170 -3.17 -17.12 14.49
C GLU A 170 -4.01 -17.81 13.41
N THR A 171 -5.14 -17.21 13.04
CA THR A 171 -5.96 -17.71 11.93
C THR A 171 -5.46 -17.16 10.60
N THR A 172 -5.71 -17.92 9.54
CA THR A 172 -5.33 -17.61 8.17
C THR A 172 -6.50 -17.77 7.19
N MET A 173 -6.32 -17.35 5.95
CA MET A 173 -7.31 -17.60 4.88
C MET A 173 -7.60 -19.08 4.65
N LEU A 174 -6.68 -19.98 4.98
CA LEU A 174 -6.90 -21.43 4.87
C LEU A 174 -7.94 -21.95 5.87
N ASP A 175 -8.12 -21.25 6.97
CA ASP A 175 -9.08 -21.60 8.00
C ASP A 175 -10.53 -21.32 7.61
N ILE A 176 -10.77 -20.59 6.51
CA ILE A 176 -12.11 -20.42 5.93
C ILE A 176 -12.74 -21.79 5.64
N THR A 177 -11.99 -22.68 5.00
CA THR A 177 -12.46 -24.03 4.69
C THR A 177 -12.75 -24.82 5.98
N ARG A 178 -11.87 -24.71 6.97
CA ARG A 178 -12.05 -25.39 8.28
C ARG A 178 -13.30 -24.89 9.03
N MET A 179 -13.56 -23.59 8.98
CA MET A 179 -14.80 -23.02 9.55
C MET A 179 -16.05 -23.64 8.94
N LEU A 180 -16.03 -23.97 7.64
CA LEU A 180 -17.18 -24.53 6.95
C LEU A 180 -17.33 -26.06 7.18
N THR A 181 -16.22 -26.79 7.28
CA THR A 181 -16.21 -28.26 7.26
C THR A 181 -15.92 -28.92 8.60
N ASP A 182 -15.12 -28.29 9.48
CA ASP A 182 -14.71 -28.85 10.76
C ASP A 182 -15.51 -28.27 11.92
N LYS A 183 -16.45 -29.07 12.45
CA LYS A 183 -17.32 -28.65 13.57
C LYS A 183 -16.54 -28.34 14.86
N LYS A 184 -15.43 -29.06 15.11
CA LYS A 184 -14.62 -28.84 16.31
C LYS A 184 -13.87 -27.52 16.21
N PHE A 185 -13.20 -27.27 15.10
CA PHE A 185 -12.49 -26.02 14.84
C PHE A 185 -13.45 -24.82 14.91
N ARG A 186 -14.61 -24.95 14.28
CA ARG A 186 -15.66 -23.92 14.31
C ARG A 186 -16.09 -23.59 15.73
N LYS A 187 -16.41 -24.61 16.55
CA LYS A 187 -16.81 -24.42 17.94
C LYS A 187 -15.72 -23.70 18.75
N GLU A 188 -14.47 -24.10 18.58
CA GLU A 188 -13.33 -23.45 19.23
C GLU A 188 -13.21 -21.98 18.77
N THR A 189 -13.30 -21.69 17.48
CA THR A 189 -13.23 -20.34 16.95
C THR A 189 -14.35 -19.45 17.48
N LEU A 190 -15.57 -19.96 17.52
CA LEU A 190 -16.72 -19.21 18.05
C LEU A 190 -16.61 -18.89 19.54
N SER A 191 -15.80 -19.63 20.31
CA SER A 191 -15.56 -19.28 21.72
C SER A 191 -14.76 -18.00 21.92
N TYR A 192 -14.06 -17.51 20.88
CA TYR A 192 -13.38 -16.22 20.89
C TYR A 192 -14.30 -15.06 20.47
N CYS A 193 -15.44 -15.36 19.81
CA CYS A 193 -16.35 -14.35 19.29
C CYS A 193 -17.21 -13.75 20.39
N GLN A 194 -17.29 -12.41 20.40
CA GLN A 194 -18.20 -11.66 21.28
C GLN A 194 -19.38 -11.04 20.52
N ASP A 195 -19.27 -10.94 19.19
CA ASP A 195 -20.31 -10.38 18.34
C ASP A 195 -21.52 -11.33 18.26
N THR A 196 -22.64 -10.88 18.82
CA THR A 196 -23.88 -11.65 18.87
C THR A 196 -24.44 -11.96 17.49
N VAL A 197 -24.22 -11.12 16.50
CA VAL A 197 -24.71 -11.33 15.13
C VAL A 197 -23.88 -12.44 14.45
N VAL A 198 -22.58 -12.46 14.65
CA VAL A 198 -21.70 -13.54 14.18
C VAL A 198 -22.09 -14.87 14.83
N LEU A 199 -22.33 -14.86 16.15
CA LEU A 199 -22.76 -16.05 16.89
C LEU A 199 -24.14 -16.55 16.46
N GLN A 200 -25.09 -15.65 16.21
CA GLN A 200 -26.40 -16.00 15.69
C GLN A 200 -26.33 -16.67 14.33
N PHE A 201 -25.55 -16.08 13.41
CA PHE A 201 -25.35 -16.69 12.10
C PHE A 201 -24.86 -18.14 12.21
N TRP A 202 -23.80 -18.39 12.98
CA TRP A 202 -23.18 -19.71 13.05
C TRP A 202 -23.98 -20.74 13.82
N ASN A 203 -24.61 -20.32 14.92
CA ASN A 203 -25.31 -21.23 15.81
C ASN A 203 -26.78 -21.52 15.40
N VAL A 204 -27.38 -20.62 14.63
CA VAL A 204 -28.78 -20.73 14.23
C VAL A 204 -28.92 -20.92 12.73
N GLU A 205 -28.47 -19.93 11.94
CA GLU A 205 -28.71 -19.92 10.50
C GLU A 205 -27.90 -21.01 9.79
N PHE A 206 -26.58 -21.00 9.96
CA PHE A 206 -25.69 -21.97 9.33
C PHE A 206 -25.96 -23.42 9.83
N ALA A 207 -26.35 -23.58 11.08
CA ALA A 207 -26.66 -24.88 11.64
C ALA A 207 -27.94 -25.49 11.06
N SER A 208 -28.80 -24.66 10.45
CA SER A 208 -30.06 -25.12 9.83
C SER A 208 -29.86 -25.52 8.34
N TRP A 209 -28.70 -25.30 7.75
CA TRP A 209 -28.40 -25.65 6.38
C TRP A 209 -27.74 -27.02 6.25
#